data_334d0396d7a174537fe8e727a265b6bb
#
_entry.id   334d0396d7a174537fe8e727a265b6bb
#
_cell.length_a   1.000
_cell.length_b   1.000
_cell.length_c   1.000
_cell.angle_alpha   90.00
_cell.angle_beta   90.00
_cell.angle_gamma   90.00
#
_symmetry.space_group_name_H-M   'P 1'
#
loop_
_entity.id
_entity.type
_entity.pdbx_description
1 polymer ?
#
loop_
_entity_poly.entity_id
_entity_poly.type
_entity_poly.pdbx_seq_one_letter_code
_entity_poly.pdbx_strand_id
1 'polypeptide(L)'
;ISDDEFEALLDQLHGDGVPTTVAAPSPAPPPRPQPAPKPAPAGKPVAKAGGETEQTIRVDTKRLDAIVNLVGELVLSRNRLKTLRARIRDEELDRAVSGLDIATARLQTAVMRTRMQPVGKVFSRFPKVARDVARQLQKEVDLELVGADTELDRNLVEALADPLVHLVRNAIDHGIEVPSLREACSKPRQGHVRLSAQQEGDFVTIEIRDDGAGIDPERLRVKALEKGLIDPEAAARLSHDECLQLVFLPGFSTKAEVTDISGRGVGMDVVQSRIRELSGQITIHSDVGRGSRFVIRV
;
A
#
# COMPACT_ATOMS: atom_id res chain seq x y z
N ILE A 1 -25.59 31.26 -9.55
CA ILE A 1 -25.16 31.29 -10.97
C ILE A 1 -26.28 30.60 -11.73
N SER A 2 -26.97 31.32 -12.62
CA SER A 2 -28.05 30.76 -13.44
C SER A 2 -27.43 29.99 -14.59
N ASP A 3 -28.21 29.01 -15.15
CA ASP A 3 -27.74 28.19 -16.28
C ASP A 3 -27.29 29.03 -17.49
N ASP A 4 -27.90 30.18 -17.69
CA ASP A 4 -27.53 31.14 -18.73
C ASP A 4 -26.15 31.81 -18.52
N GLU A 5 -25.71 32.02 -17.27
CA GLU A 5 -24.36 32.50 -16.94
C GLU A 5 -23.27 31.45 -17.13
N PHE A 6 -23.62 30.17 -16.97
CA PHE A 6 -22.71 29.06 -17.18
C PHE A 6 -22.49 28.80 -18.69
N GLU A 7 -23.53 28.89 -19.53
CA GLU A 7 -23.39 28.78 -20.99
C GLU A 7 -22.58 29.92 -21.59
N ALA A 8 -22.73 31.16 -21.09
CA ALA A 8 -21.92 32.27 -21.54
C ALA A 8 -20.42 32.17 -21.21
N LEU A 9 -20.07 31.47 -20.12
CA LEU A 9 -18.68 31.18 -19.75
C LEU A 9 -18.07 30.06 -20.62
N LEU A 10 -18.88 29.10 -21.07
CA LEU A 10 -18.43 28.02 -21.98
C LEU A 10 -18.13 28.57 -23.38
N ASP A 11 -18.92 29.52 -23.89
CA ASP A 11 -18.68 30.16 -25.18
C ASP A 11 -17.43 31.07 -25.18
N GLN A 12 -17.08 31.67 -24.05
CA GLN A 12 -15.81 32.41 -23.91
C GLN A 12 -14.57 31.53 -23.89
N LEU A 13 -14.68 30.24 -23.54
CA LEU A 13 -13.57 29.29 -23.51
C LEU A 13 -13.33 28.58 -24.85
N HIS A 14 -14.30 28.60 -25.79
CA HIS A 14 -14.21 28.00 -27.11
C HIS A 14 -14.03 29.08 -28.19
N GLY A 15 -12.96 29.87 -28.07
CA GLY A 15 -12.63 30.96 -28.99
C GLY A 15 -12.79 30.63 -30.46
N ASP A 16 -13.37 31.59 -31.22
CA ASP A 16 -13.66 31.64 -32.63
C ASP A 16 -12.56 31.04 -33.53
N GLY A 17 -12.81 29.90 -34.13
CA GLY A 17 -12.01 29.32 -35.20
C GLY A 17 -12.48 29.78 -36.57
N VAL A 18 -11.73 30.66 -37.21
CA VAL A 18 -11.92 31.17 -38.56
C VAL A 18 -11.81 30.04 -39.61
N PRO A 19 -12.67 29.98 -40.66
CA PRO A 19 -12.58 28.94 -41.66
C PRO A 19 -11.46 29.22 -42.67
N THR A 20 -10.51 28.30 -42.78
CA THR A 20 -9.46 28.35 -43.80
C THR A 20 -9.85 27.59 -45.05
N THR A 21 -9.71 28.30 -46.15
CA THR A 21 -9.96 28.00 -47.55
C THR A 21 -9.34 26.70 -48.03
N VAL A 22 -10.11 25.94 -48.80
CA VAL A 22 -9.73 24.71 -49.49
C VAL A 22 -8.74 25.01 -50.61
N ALA A 23 -7.55 24.39 -50.59
CA ALA A 23 -6.63 24.32 -51.71
C ALA A 23 -6.61 22.92 -52.33
N ALA A 24 -6.72 22.86 -53.67
CA ALA A 24 -6.83 21.65 -54.49
C ALA A 24 -5.60 20.72 -54.41
N PRO A 25 -5.75 19.40 -54.66
CA PRO A 25 -4.67 18.43 -54.53
C PRO A 25 -3.77 18.38 -55.77
N SER A 26 -2.45 18.36 -55.52
CA SER A 26 -1.43 18.09 -56.52
C SER A 26 -1.26 16.56 -56.70
N PRO A 27 -0.92 16.08 -57.92
CA PRO A 27 -0.94 14.67 -58.25
C PRO A 27 0.29 13.89 -57.66
N ALA A 28 -0.04 12.66 -57.22
CA ALA A 28 0.89 11.71 -56.62
C ALA A 28 1.90 11.14 -57.63
N PRO A 29 3.17 10.81 -57.26
CA PRO A 29 4.13 10.11 -58.11
C PRO A 29 3.79 8.60 -58.20
N PRO A 30 4.25 7.92 -59.28
CA PRO A 30 3.89 6.54 -59.61
C PRO A 30 4.53 5.52 -58.63
N PRO A 31 3.92 4.35 -58.41
CA PRO A 31 4.37 3.35 -57.48
C PRO A 31 5.61 2.58 -58.01
N ARG A 32 6.59 2.38 -57.13
CA ARG A 32 7.72 1.47 -57.39
C ARG A 32 7.27 0.01 -57.27
N PRO A 33 7.82 -0.90 -58.11
CA PRO A 33 7.47 -2.32 -58.05
C PRO A 33 7.95 -2.98 -56.77
N GLN A 34 7.10 -3.66 -56.05
CA GLN A 34 7.44 -4.53 -54.90
C GLN A 34 7.95 -5.88 -55.41
N PRO A 35 8.98 -6.47 -54.81
CA PRO A 35 9.41 -7.84 -55.07
C PRO A 35 8.39 -8.85 -54.53
N ALA A 36 8.13 -9.90 -55.28
CA ALA A 36 7.20 -10.99 -54.97
C ALA A 36 7.61 -11.74 -53.68
N PRO A 37 6.61 -12.18 -52.86
CA PRO A 37 6.90 -12.93 -51.65
C PRO A 37 7.26 -14.38 -51.97
N LYS A 38 8.36 -14.89 -51.36
CA LYS A 38 8.73 -16.30 -51.37
C LYS A 38 7.75 -17.10 -50.53
N PRO A 39 7.38 -18.31 -50.91
CA PRO A 39 6.48 -19.16 -50.14
C PRO A 39 7.19 -19.65 -48.86
N ALA A 40 6.52 -19.39 -47.72
CA ALA A 40 6.90 -19.94 -46.41
C ALA A 40 6.45 -21.40 -46.27
N PRO A 41 7.20 -22.26 -45.57
CA PRO A 41 6.81 -23.65 -45.34
C PRO A 41 5.65 -23.73 -44.36
N ALA A 42 4.70 -24.65 -44.66
CA ALA A 42 3.53 -24.94 -43.86
C ALA A 42 3.91 -25.40 -42.45
N GLY A 43 3.76 -24.50 -41.46
CA GLY A 43 3.80 -24.84 -40.04
C GLY A 43 2.44 -25.37 -39.59
N LYS A 44 2.43 -26.53 -38.95
CA LYS A 44 1.30 -27.18 -38.32
C LYS A 44 0.59 -26.23 -37.36
N PRO A 45 -0.75 -26.24 -37.23
CA PRO A 45 -1.44 -25.43 -36.24
C PRO A 45 -1.08 -25.92 -34.84
N VAL A 46 -0.34 -25.11 -34.10
CA VAL A 46 -0.19 -25.28 -32.66
C VAL A 46 -1.54 -24.90 -32.03
N ALA A 47 -2.21 -25.89 -31.46
CA ALA A 47 -3.40 -25.68 -30.66
C ALA A 47 -3.04 -24.68 -29.53
N LYS A 48 -3.62 -23.49 -29.54
CA LYS A 48 -3.62 -22.59 -28.41
C LYS A 48 -4.30 -23.32 -27.25
N ALA A 49 -3.51 -23.71 -26.27
CA ALA A 49 -4.02 -24.10 -24.96
C ALA A 49 -4.99 -22.99 -24.50
N GLY A 50 -6.23 -23.35 -24.23
CA GLY A 50 -7.26 -22.45 -23.76
C GLY A 50 -6.79 -21.84 -22.45
N GLY A 51 -6.44 -20.55 -22.47
CA GLY A 51 -6.37 -19.76 -21.25
C GLY A 51 -7.80 -19.70 -20.70
N GLU A 52 -7.99 -20.17 -19.50
CA GLU A 52 -9.21 -19.92 -18.74
C GLU A 52 -9.42 -18.40 -18.71
N THR A 53 -10.43 -17.94 -19.43
CA THR A 53 -10.87 -16.54 -19.34
C THR A 53 -11.45 -16.37 -17.94
N GLU A 54 -10.68 -15.81 -17.01
CA GLU A 54 -11.20 -15.40 -15.71
C GLU A 54 -12.42 -14.50 -15.94
N GLN A 55 -13.60 -15.02 -15.64
CA GLN A 55 -14.84 -14.27 -15.71
C GLN A 55 -14.88 -13.33 -14.50
N THR A 56 -14.48 -12.08 -14.70
CA THR A 56 -14.59 -11.05 -13.68
C THR A 56 -15.97 -10.40 -13.69
N ILE A 57 -16.65 -10.44 -12.54
CA ILE A 57 -17.93 -9.76 -12.31
C ILE A 57 -17.66 -8.50 -11.51
N ARG A 58 -18.12 -7.35 -12.00
CA ARG A 58 -18.07 -6.10 -11.25
C ARG A 58 -19.24 -6.04 -10.27
N VAL A 59 -18.96 -6.00 -8.98
CA VAL A 59 -19.95 -5.88 -7.91
C VAL A 59 -19.78 -4.51 -7.24
N ASP A 60 -20.91 -3.86 -6.93
CA ASP A 60 -20.91 -2.62 -6.14
C ASP A 60 -20.41 -2.90 -4.72
N THR A 61 -19.44 -2.12 -4.29
CA THR A 61 -18.81 -2.26 -2.96
C THR A 61 -19.80 -2.13 -1.82
N LYS A 62 -20.79 -1.25 -1.95
CA LYS A 62 -21.86 -1.11 -0.95
C LYS A 62 -22.67 -2.39 -0.75
N ARG A 63 -22.86 -3.18 -1.82
CA ARG A 63 -23.53 -4.48 -1.73
C ARG A 63 -22.68 -5.51 -1.00
N LEU A 64 -21.36 -5.50 -1.23
CA LEU A 64 -20.44 -6.37 -0.50
C LEU A 64 -20.40 -6.01 0.99
N ASP A 65 -20.33 -4.72 1.32
CA ASP A 65 -20.37 -4.25 2.71
C ASP A 65 -21.68 -4.64 3.40
N ALA A 66 -22.82 -4.55 2.71
CA ALA A 66 -24.10 -5.01 3.25
C ALA A 66 -24.10 -6.52 3.55
N ILE A 67 -23.51 -7.34 2.67
CA ILE A 67 -23.38 -8.78 2.91
C ILE A 67 -22.50 -9.06 4.14
N VAL A 68 -21.37 -8.37 4.27
CA VAL A 68 -20.48 -8.49 5.45
C VAL A 68 -21.22 -8.16 6.74
N ASN A 69 -22.02 -7.09 6.76
CA ASN A 69 -22.82 -6.69 7.91
C ASN A 69 -23.87 -7.78 8.28
N LEU A 70 -24.57 -8.33 7.29
CA LEU A 70 -25.53 -9.42 7.51
C LEU A 70 -24.85 -10.68 8.06
N VAL A 71 -23.65 -11.00 7.58
CA VAL A 71 -22.86 -12.12 8.15
C VAL A 71 -22.47 -11.81 9.59
N GLY A 72 -22.10 -10.55 9.91
CA GLY A 72 -21.85 -10.11 11.28
C GLY A 72 -23.06 -10.33 12.20
N GLU A 73 -24.27 -9.95 11.77
CA GLU A 73 -25.53 -10.19 12.51
C GLU A 73 -25.79 -11.69 12.70
N LEU A 74 -25.51 -12.50 11.67
CA LEU A 74 -25.63 -13.95 11.75
C LEU A 74 -24.68 -14.54 12.81
N VAL A 75 -23.43 -14.07 12.86
CA VAL A 75 -22.44 -14.45 13.89
C VAL A 75 -22.93 -14.09 15.29
N LEU A 76 -23.49 -12.88 15.47
CA LEU A 76 -24.06 -12.48 16.78
C LEU A 76 -25.24 -13.36 17.19
N SER A 77 -26.14 -13.66 16.25
CA SER A 77 -27.31 -14.54 16.49
C SER A 77 -26.88 -15.96 16.85
N ARG A 78 -25.86 -16.49 16.13
CA ARG A 78 -25.22 -17.78 16.43
C ARG A 78 -24.62 -17.79 17.85
N ASN A 79 -23.90 -16.73 18.26
CA ASN A 79 -23.32 -16.67 19.61
C ASN A 79 -24.37 -16.64 20.69
N ARG A 80 -25.55 -15.99 20.46
CA ARG A 80 -26.70 -16.05 21.37
C ARG A 80 -27.23 -17.49 21.48
N LEU A 81 -27.38 -18.20 20.36
CA LEU A 81 -27.79 -19.61 20.36
C LEU A 81 -26.81 -20.49 21.13
N LYS A 82 -25.51 -20.28 21.00
CA LYS A 82 -24.47 -20.97 21.78
C LYS A 82 -24.69 -20.77 23.31
N THR A 83 -25.02 -19.56 23.73
CA THR A 83 -25.25 -19.25 25.13
C THR A 83 -26.51 -19.93 25.62
N LEU A 84 -27.57 -19.99 24.81
CA LEU A 84 -28.82 -20.67 25.14
C LEU A 84 -28.65 -22.19 25.21
N ARG A 85 -27.89 -22.76 24.26
CA ARG A 85 -27.53 -24.19 24.22
C ARG A 85 -26.91 -24.65 25.55
N ALA A 86 -26.03 -23.84 26.15
CA ALA A 86 -25.39 -24.17 27.42
C ALA A 86 -26.40 -24.39 28.57
N ARG A 87 -27.63 -23.91 28.42
CA ARG A 87 -28.71 -24.06 29.41
C ARG A 87 -29.65 -25.21 29.11
N ILE A 88 -29.70 -25.66 27.88
CA ILE A 88 -30.61 -26.72 27.39
C ILE A 88 -29.75 -27.92 27.04
N ARG A 89 -29.88 -29.02 27.82
CA ARG A 89 -29.14 -30.27 27.55
C ARG A 89 -29.97 -31.14 26.60
N ASP A 90 -29.82 -30.87 25.30
CA ASP A 90 -30.48 -31.59 24.22
C ASP A 90 -29.47 -31.92 23.13
N GLU A 91 -29.30 -33.22 22.82
CA GLU A 91 -28.33 -33.68 21.84
C GLU A 91 -28.67 -33.25 20.40
N GLU A 92 -29.95 -33.16 20.04
CA GLU A 92 -30.34 -32.73 18.69
C GLU A 92 -30.07 -31.25 18.50
N LEU A 93 -30.36 -30.43 19.52
CA LEU A 93 -30.02 -29.01 19.55
C LEU A 93 -28.49 -28.83 19.46
N ASP A 94 -27.72 -29.69 20.14
CA ASP A 94 -26.24 -29.65 20.12
C ASP A 94 -25.71 -29.91 18.73
N ARG A 95 -26.25 -30.88 18.02
CA ARG A 95 -25.85 -31.20 16.65
C ARG A 95 -26.23 -30.08 15.68
N ALA A 96 -27.45 -29.53 15.81
CA ALA A 96 -27.93 -28.45 14.97
C ALA A 96 -27.09 -27.17 15.11
N VAL A 97 -26.81 -26.76 16.37
CA VAL A 97 -25.97 -25.57 16.64
C VAL A 97 -24.54 -25.79 16.17
N SER A 98 -23.98 -26.99 16.31
CA SER A 98 -22.63 -27.29 15.79
C SER A 98 -22.59 -27.26 14.26
N GLY A 99 -23.63 -27.75 13.57
CA GLY A 99 -23.78 -27.62 12.13
C GLY A 99 -23.87 -26.16 11.67
N LEU A 100 -24.64 -25.34 12.39
CA LEU A 100 -24.76 -23.90 12.13
C LEU A 100 -23.42 -23.17 12.32
N ASP A 101 -22.64 -23.57 13.34
CA ASP A 101 -21.29 -23.01 13.57
C ASP A 101 -20.39 -23.21 12.36
N ILE A 102 -20.34 -24.43 11.86
CA ILE A 102 -19.50 -24.77 10.70
C ILE A 102 -19.98 -24.01 9.45
N ALA A 103 -21.29 -23.99 9.20
CA ALA A 103 -21.85 -23.30 8.04
C ALA A 103 -21.57 -21.80 8.10
N THR A 104 -21.79 -21.17 9.27
CA THR A 104 -21.54 -19.72 9.47
C THR A 104 -20.05 -19.38 9.29
N ALA A 105 -19.13 -20.21 9.83
CA ALA A 105 -17.71 -19.99 9.67
C ALA A 105 -17.27 -20.08 8.19
N ARG A 106 -17.79 -21.08 7.47
CA ARG A 106 -17.53 -21.21 6.02
C ARG A 106 -18.08 -20.04 5.21
N LEU A 107 -19.31 -19.59 5.53
CA LEU A 107 -19.92 -18.43 4.90
C LEU A 107 -19.10 -17.16 5.16
N GLN A 108 -18.69 -16.93 6.39
CA GLN A 108 -17.83 -15.78 6.76
C GLN A 108 -16.54 -15.79 5.96
N THR A 109 -15.85 -16.93 5.91
CA THR A 109 -14.60 -17.05 5.12
C THR A 109 -14.85 -16.80 3.63
N ALA A 110 -15.93 -17.35 3.05
CA ALA A 110 -16.24 -17.15 1.64
C ALA A 110 -16.53 -15.67 1.33
N VAL A 111 -17.33 -15.00 2.18
CA VAL A 111 -17.66 -13.57 2.01
C VAL A 111 -16.41 -12.69 2.20
N MET A 112 -15.55 -12.99 3.19
CA MET A 112 -14.30 -12.25 3.35
C MET A 112 -13.39 -12.38 2.13
N ARG A 113 -13.27 -13.57 1.52
CA ARG A 113 -12.50 -13.76 0.28
C ARG A 113 -13.00 -12.91 -0.88
N THR A 114 -14.31 -12.68 -1.02
CA THR A 114 -14.84 -11.83 -2.08
C THR A 114 -14.45 -10.35 -1.95
N ARG A 115 -14.02 -9.95 -0.73
CA ARG A 115 -13.59 -8.60 -0.41
C ARG A 115 -12.07 -8.39 -0.50
N MET A 116 -11.32 -9.48 -0.58
CA MET A 116 -9.86 -9.41 -0.71
C MET A 116 -9.46 -8.79 -2.04
N GLN A 117 -8.39 -8.03 -2.03
CA GLN A 117 -7.79 -7.47 -3.24
C GLN A 117 -6.26 -7.49 -3.15
N PRO A 118 -5.56 -7.63 -4.29
CA PRO A 118 -4.11 -7.58 -4.31
C PRO A 118 -3.59 -6.23 -3.82
N VAL A 119 -2.58 -6.23 -2.95
CA VAL A 119 -1.91 -5.01 -2.46
C VAL A 119 -1.20 -4.25 -3.59
N GLY A 120 -0.96 -4.90 -4.72
CA GLY A 120 -0.37 -4.32 -5.92
C GLY A 120 -1.08 -3.07 -6.43
N LYS A 121 -2.39 -2.93 -6.18
CA LYS A 121 -3.13 -1.69 -6.49
C LYS A 121 -2.57 -0.47 -5.77
N VAL A 122 -2.15 -0.63 -4.51
CA VAL A 122 -1.51 0.45 -3.74
C VAL A 122 -0.03 0.51 -4.09
N PHE A 123 0.65 -0.63 -4.21
CA PHE A 123 2.06 -0.70 -4.54
C PHE A 123 2.42 0.00 -5.86
N SER A 124 1.54 -0.01 -6.85
CA SER A 124 1.74 0.66 -8.14
C SER A 124 1.96 2.18 -8.05
N ARG A 125 1.59 2.81 -6.94
CA ARG A 125 1.77 4.26 -6.72
C ARG A 125 3.19 4.60 -6.20
N PHE A 126 3.85 3.67 -5.51
CA PHE A 126 5.12 3.94 -4.82
C PHE A 126 6.29 4.25 -5.74
N PRO A 127 6.45 3.64 -6.94
CA PRO A 127 7.54 4.00 -7.84
C PRO A 127 7.54 5.47 -8.25
N LYS A 128 6.37 6.06 -8.41
CA LYS A 128 6.24 7.50 -8.67
C LYS A 128 6.63 8.31 -7.44
N VAL A 129 6.07 7.97 -6.27
CA VAL A 129 6.39 8.66 -5.01
C VAL A 129 7.88 8.60 -4.71
N ALA A 130 8.50 7.42 -4.82
CA ALA A 130 9.93 7.23 -4.56
C ALA A 130 10.79 8.08 -5.50
N ARG A 131 10.47 8.11 -6.79
CA ARG A 131 11.20 8.91 -7.80
C ARG A 131 11.07 10.40 -7.52
N ASP A 132 9.87 10.87 -7.19
CA ASP A 132 9.63 12.29 -6.94
C ASP A 132 10.38 12.76 -5.68
N VAL A 133 10.33 11.98 -4.59
CA VAL A 133 11.06 12.26 -3.34
C VAL A 133 12.58 12.19 -3.57
N ALA A 134 13.08 11.16 -4.24
CA ALA A 134 14.51 11.00 -4.52
C ALA A 134 15.06 12.19 -5.33
N ARG A 135 14.31 12.61 -6.36
CA ARG A 135 14.68 13.78 -7.19
C ARG A 135 14.73 15.07 -6.35
N GLN A 136 13.73 15.30 -5.51
CA GLN A 136 13.67 16.48 -4.63
C GLN A 136 14.86 16.55 -3.67
N LEU A 137 15.32 15.39 -3.18
CA LEU A 137 16.42 15.27 -2.23
C LEU A 137 17.79 15.02 -2.87
N GLN A 138 17.87 15.04 -4.22
CA GLN A 138 19.09 14.76 -5.00
C GLN A 138 19.73 13.41 -4.62
N LYS A 139 18.89 12.40 -4.39
CA LYS A 139 19.28 11.02 -4.08
C LYS A 139 18.98 10.10 -5.26
N GLU A 140 19.77 9.06 -5.40
CA GLU A 140 19.55 7.99 -6.38
C GLU A 140 19.01 6.78 -5.63
N VAL A 141 17.77 6.36 -5.96
CA VAL A 141 17.09 5.29 -5.25
C VAL A 141 16.44 4.32 -6.23
N ASP A 142 16.64 3.04 -5.97
CA ASP A 142 15.92 1.95 -6.60
C ASP A 142 14.84 1.42 -5.62
N LEU A 143 13.61 1.27 -6.12
CA LEU A 143 12.50 0.73 -5.32
C LEU A 143 12.08 -0.64 -5.87
N GLU A 144 12.35 -1.68 -5.10
CA GLU A 144 11.90 -3.04 -5.37
C GLU A 144 10.53 -3.28 -4.72
N LEU A 145 9.58 -3.85 -5.49
CA LEU A 145 8.26 -4.25 -5.01
C LEU A 145 8.11 -5.77 -5.08
N VAL A 146 7.78 -6.40 -3.96
CA VAL A 146 7.65 -7.88 -3.86
C VAL A 146 6.32 -8.26 -3.26
N GLY A 147 5.68 -9.33 -3.75
CA GLY A 147 4.42 -9.83 -3.23
C GLY A 147 3.22 -8.92 -3.55
N ALA A 148 3.22 -8.28 -4.71
CA ALA A 148 2.12 -7.42 -5.17
C ALA A 148 0.78 -8.16 -5.32
N ASP A 149 0.82 -9.47 -5.47
CA ASP A 149 -0.31 -10.42 -5.57
C ASP A 149 -0.83 -10.87 -4.20
N THR A 150 -0.18 -10.49 -3.09
CA THR A 150 -0.70 -10.77 -1.74
C THR A 150 -2.07 -10.15 -1.56
N GLU A 151 -3.04 -10.95 -1.17
CA GLU A 151 -4.42 -10.52 -0.96
C GLU A 151 -4.61 -9.95 0.45
N LEU A 152 -5.29 -8.81 0.54
CA LEU A 152 -5.63 -8.14 1.80
C LEU A 152 -7.03 -7.55 1.70
N ASP A 153 -7.72 -7.43 2.84
CA ASP A 153 -9.03 -6.76 2.88
C ASP A 153 -8.95 -5.35 2.29
N ARG A 154 -9.91 -5.00 1.46
CA ARG A 154 -9.95 -3.72 0.76
C ARG A 154 -9.79 -2.52 1.68
N ASN A 155 -10.49 -2.51 2.83
CA ASN A 155 -10.42 -1.39 3.77
C ASN A 155 -9.03 -1.27 4.39
N LEU A 156 -8.38 -2.41 4.68
CA LEU A 156 -6.99 -2.42 5.16
C LEU A 156 -6.04 -1.89 4.10
N VAL A 157 -6.20 -2.29 2.82
CA VAL A 157 -5.38 -1.79 1.71
C VAL A 157 -5.52 -0.28 1.56
N GLU A 158 -6.75 0.25 1.61
CA GLU A 158 -7.01 1.69 1.51
C GLU A 158 -6.46 2.45 2.72
N ALA A 159 -6.63 1.93 3.93
CA ALA A 159 -6.17 2.57 5.17
C ALA A 159 -4.64 2.53 5.36
N LEU A 160 -3.96 1.52 4.83
CA LEU A 160 -2.51 1.39 4.88
C LEU A 160 -1.78 2.26 3.84
N ALA A 161 -2.48 2.78 2.83
CA ALA A 161 -1.85 3.54 1.74
C ALA A 161 -1.03 4.74 2.26
N ASP A 162 -1.62 5.59 3.10
CA ASP A 162 -0.96 6.79 3.63
C ASP A 162 0.18 6.45 4.61
N PRO A 163 0.02 5.55 5.60
CA PRO A 163 1.12 5.04 6.42
C PRO A 163 2.31 4.53 5.60
N LEU A 164 2.07 3.71 4.56
CA LEU A 164 3.14 3.18 3.73
C LEU A 164 3.84 4.26 2.91
N VAL A 165 3.10 5.24 2.35
CA VAL A 165 3.70 6.41 1.66
C VAL A 165 4.65 7.14 2.61
N HIS A 166 4.24 7.35 3.86
CA HIS A 166 5.07 8.03 4.86
C HIS A 166 6.33 7.24 5.18
N LEU A 167 6.23 5.92 5.37
CA LEU A 167 7.37 5.06 5.64
C LEU A 167 8.36 5.00 4.48
N VAL A 168 7.88 4.87 3.23
CA VAL A 168 8.72 4.90 2.03
C VAL A 168 9.42 6.26 1.90
N ARG A 169 8.70 7.36 2.16
CA ARG A 169 9.31 8.70 2.20
C ARG A 169 10.41 8.79 3.25
N ASN A 170 10.16 8.29 4.48
CA ASN A 170 11.15 8.30 5.55
C ASN A 170 12.38 7.45 5.21
N ALA A 171 12.20 6.29 4.59
CA ALA A 171 13.31 5.47 4.12
C ALA A 171 14.20 6.25 3.14
N ILE A 172 13.60 7.01 2.22
CA ILE A 172 14.34 7.80 1.24
C ILE A 172 14.93 9.08 1.88
N ASP A 173 14.13 9.83 2.66
CA ASP A 173 14.56 11.13 3.24
C ASP A 173 15.62 10.94 4.31
N HIS A 174 15.37 10.04 5.26
CA HIS A 174 16.20 9.87 6.44
C HIS A 174 17.10 8.63 6.40
N GLY A 175 16.65 7.56 5.69
CA GLY A 175 17.41 6.31 5.58
C GLY A 175 18.54 6.43 4.58
N ILE A 176 18.22 6.64 3.30
CA ILE A 176 19.21 6.66 2.22
C ILE A 176 20.07 7.93 2.28
N GLU A 177 21.39 7.76 2.20
CA GLU A 177 22.37 8.85 2.11
C GLU A 177 22.43 9.41 0.68
N VAL A 178 22.95 10.63 0.54
CA VAL A 178 23.28 11.21 -0.77
C VAL A 178 24.39 10.40 -1.48
N PRO A 179 24.43 10.36 -2.82
CA PRO A 179 25.35 9.50 -3.57
C PRO A 179 26.82 9.63 -3.17
N SER A 180 27.29 10.85 -2.95
CA SER A 180 28.69 11.11 -2.56
C SER A 180 29.04 10.53 -1.18
N LEU A 181 28.08 10.55 -0.23
CA LEU A 181 28.29 9.99 1.10
C LEU A 181 28.27 8.46 1.07
N ARG A 182 27.42 7.87 0.22
CA ARG A 182 27.35 6.42 0.04
C ARG A 182 28.66 5.87 -0.51
N GLU A 183 29.20 6.54 -1.54
CA GLU A 183 30.52 6.18 -2.12
C GLU A 183 31.65 6.29 -1.10
N ALA A 184 31.65 7.34 -0.27
CA ALA A 184 32.61 7.51 0.83
C ALA A 184 32.52 6.40 1.89
N CYS A 185 31.32 5.82 2.08
CA CYS A 185 31.09 4.68 2.98
C CYS A 185 31.23 3.31 2.28
N SER A 186 31.78 3.26 1.06
CA SER A 186 31.92 2.02 0.27
C SER A 186 30.60 1.32 -0.03
N LYS A 187 29.50 2.07 -0.13
CA LYS A 187 28.18 1.59 -0.55
C LYS A 187 27.96 1.89 -2.04
N PRO A 188 27.10 1.13 -2.72
CA PRO A 188 26.66 1.47 -4.08
C PRO A 188 26.10 2.89 -4.12
N ARG A 189 26.38 3.63 -5.20
CA ARG A 189 25.91 5.00 -5.41
C ARG A 189 24.39 5.11 -5.28
N GLN A 190 23.66 4.17 -5.86
CA GLN A 190 22.22 4.04 -5.79
C GLN A 190 21.81 3.32 -4.50
N GLY A 191 20.92 3.92 -3.71
CA GLY A 191 20.32 3.30 -2.53
C GLY A 191 19.22 2.35 -2.93
N HIS A 192 19.01 1.31 -2.14
CA HIS A 192 17.98 0.30 -2.36
C HIS A 192 16.92 0.35 -1.29
N VAL A 193 15.66 0.50 -1.72
CA VAL A 193 14.48 0.40 -0.84
C VAL A 193 13.61 -0.73 -1.33
N ARG A 194 13.27 -1.67 -0.46
CA ARG A 194 12.41 -2.80 -0.76
C ARG A 194 11.11 -2.69 0.03
N LEU A 195 9.98 -2.73 -0.68
CA LEU A 195 8.65 -2.84 -0.11
C LEU A 195 8.10 -4.22 -0.45
N SER A 196 7.81 -5.03 0.55
CA SER A 196 7.31 -6.38 0.34
C SER A 196 6.05 -6.65 1.15
N ALA A 197 5.17 -7.51 0.62
CA ALA A 197 4.02 -8.05 1.34
C ALA A 197 4.03 -9.57 1.24
N GLN A 198 3.67 -10.23 2.34
CA GLN A 198 3.65 -11.68 2.44
C GLN A 198 2.53 -12.12 3.38
N GLN A 199 1.81 -13.19 3.00
CA GLN A 199 0.87 -13.86 3.88
C GLN A 199 1.63 -14.78 4.84
N GLU A 200 1.45 -14.58 6.15
CA GLU A 200 2.03 -15.39 7.21
C GLU A 200 0.91 -15.97 8.10
N GLY A 201 0.33 -17.09 7.70
CA GLY A 201 -0.81 -17.68 8.40
C GLY A 201 -2.03 -16.78 8.34
N ASP A 202 -2.50 -16.31 9.52
CA ASP A 202 -3.68 -15.46 9.65
C ASP A 202 -3.37 -13.95 9.53
N PHE A 203 -2.10 -13.60 9.33
CA PHE A 203 -1.64 -12.21 9.24
C PHE A 203 -1.04 -11.94 7.86
N VAL A 204 -1.09 -10.68 7.45
CA VAL A 204 -0.28 -10.16 6.36
C VAL A 204 0.85 -9.33 6.94
N THR A 205 2.07 -9.69 6.59
CA THR A 205 3.27 -8.95 6.95
C THR A 205 3.68 -8.06 5.79
N ILE A 206 3.76 -6.75 6.03
CA ILE A 206 4.26 -5.76 5.07
C ILE A 206 5.58 -5.23 5.61
N GLU A 207 6.64 -5.30 4.83
CA GLU A 207 7.98 -4.88 5.21
C GLU A 207 8.48 -3.78 4.29
N ILE A 208 9.02 -2.71 4.90
CA ILE A 208 9.79 -1.67 4.21
C ILE A 208 11.22 -1.75 4.73
N ARG A 209 12.17 -1.98 3.83
CA ARG A 209 13.60 -2.10 4.16
C ARG A 209 14.39 -1.15 3.28
N ASP A 210 15.32 -0.43 3.90
CA ASP A 210 16.33 0.38 3.22
C ASP A 210 17.76 -0.13 3.54
N ASP A 211 18.73 0.20 2.69
CA ASP A 211 20.16 -0.07 2.86
C ASP A 211 20.93 1.21 3.26
N GLY A 212 20.23 2.15 3.89
CA GLY A 212 20.74 3.45 4.23
C GLY A 212 21.65 3.50 5.48
N ALA A 213 21.72 4.67 6.09
CA ALA A 213 22.59 4.92 7.25
C ALA A 213 22.19 4.13 8.51
N GLY A 214 20.95 3.64 8.57
CA GLY A 214 20.39 3.08 9.77
C GLY A 214 20.09 4.15 10.82
N ILE A 215 19.57 3.71 11.95
CA ILE A 215 19.15 4.56 13.07
C ILE A 215 20.02 4.22 14.27
N ASP A 216 20.67 5.23 14.83
CA ASP A 216 21.49 5.10 16.05
C ASP A 216 20.58 5.17 17.29
N PRO A 217 20.43 4.07 18.07
CA PRO A 217 19.58 4.03 19.25
C PRO A 217 20.02 5.00 20.34
N GLU A 218 21.35 5.22 20.47
CA GLU A 218 21.88 6.14 21.46
C GLU A 218 21.48 7.59 21.17
N ARG A 219 21.48 7.99 19.90
CA ARG A 219 20.98 9.31 19.49
C ARG A 219 19.49 9.46 19.76
N LEU A 220 18.70 8.40 19.58
CA LEU A 220 17.28 8.43 19.90
C LEU A 220 17.08 8.59 21.41
N ARG A 221 17.83 7.87 22.23
CA ARG A 221 17.77 7.94 23.67
C ARG A 221 18.09 9.33 24.19
N VAL A 222 19.19 9.92 23.72
CA VAL A 222 19.62 11.29 24.09
C VAL A 222 18.54 12.30 23.72
N LYS A 223 18.01 12.20 22.50
CA LYS A 223 16.96 13.09 22.00
C LYS A 223 15.65 12.98 22.78
N ALA A 224 15.27 11.77 23.19
CA ALA A 224 14.09 11.55 24.03
C ALA A 224 14.25 12.18 25.42
N LEU A 225 15.46 12.10 26.01
CA LEU A 225 15.79 12.76 27.25
C LEU A 225 15.76 14.29 27.12
N GLU A 226 16.39 14.86 26.09
CA GLU A 226 16.40 16.31 25.82
C GLU A 226 15.00 16.87 25.69
N LYS A 227 14.08 16.09 25.13
CA LYS A 227 12.67 16.46 24.98
C LYS A 227 11.79 16.18 26.19
N GLY A 228 12.34 15.57 27.24
CA GLY A 228 11.57 15.19 28.42
C GLY A 228 10.49 14.13 28.17
N LEU A 229 10.66 13.30 27.13
CA LEU A 229 9.72 12.23 26.78
C LEU A 229 9.93 10.98 27.64
N ILE A 230 11.09 10.81 28.21
CA ILE A 230 11.47 9.71 29.12
C ILE A 230 12.32 10.24 30.28
N ASP A 231 12.23 9.57 31.42
CA ASP A 231 13.05 9.87 32.58
C ASP A 231 14.48 9.29 32.44
N PRO A 232 15.50 9.91 33.06
CA PRO A 232 16.89 9.43 33.02
C PRO A 232 17.04 7.98 33.49
N GLU A 233 16.30 7.59 34.53
CA GLU A 233 16.33 6.21 35.05
C GLU A 233 15.73 5.20 34.08
N ALA A 234 14.62 5.56 33.42
CA ALA A 234 14.02 4.75 32.39
C ALA A 234 14.94 4.62 31.17
N ALA A 235 15.56 5.74 30.76
CA ALA A 235 16.48 5.77 29.61
C ALA A 235 17.69 4.85 29.82
N ALA A 236 18.21 4.75 31.04
CA ALA A 236 19.36 3.89 31.33
C ALA A 236 19.04 2.38 31.25
N ARG A 237 17.77 2.00 31.31
CA ARG A 237 17.32 0.59 31.29
C ARG A 237 16.87 0.11 29.93
N LEU A 238 16.69 1.04 28.98
CA LEU A 238 16.20 0.68 27.63
C LEU A 238 17.24 -0.17 26.90
N SER A 239 16.77 -1.27 26.37
CA SER A 239 17.51 -2.10 25.41
C SER A 239 17.63 -1.38 24.05
N HIS A 240 18.48 -1.92 23.16
CA HIS A 240 18.65 -1.42 21.79
C HIS A 240 17.31 -1.31 21.04
N ASP A 241 16.51 -2.37 21.05
CA ASP A 241 15.23 -2.41 20.35
C ASP A 241 14.20 -1.46 20.97
N GLU A 242 14.18 -1.33 22.30
CA GLU A 242 13.32 -0.37 22.99
C GLU A 242 13.69 1.07 22.66
N CYS A 243 14.98 1.38 22.51
CA CYS A 243 15.41 2.70 22.05
C CYS A 243 14.90 3.01 20.63
N LEU A 244 14.87 2.02 19.71
CA LEU A 244 14.32 2.21 18.39
C LEU A 244 12.81 2.51 18.44
N GLN A 245 12.06 1.96 19.39
CA GLN A 245 10.63 2.23 19.56
C GLN A 245 10.34 3.69 19.99
N LEU A 246 11.31 4.42 20.51
CA LEU A 246 11.15 5.83 20.89
C LEU A 246 10.72 6.73 19.72
N VAL A 247 11.00 6.34 18.47
CA VAL A 247 10.57 7.11 17.28
C VAL A 247 9.05 7.23 17.15
N PHE A 248 8.31 6.31 17.79
CA PHE A 248 6.85 6.29 17.78
C PHE A 248 6.22 7.11 18.93
N LEU A 249 7.02 7.66 19.85
CA LEU A 249 6.48 8.48 20.91
C LEU A 249 5.92 9.80 20.36
N PRO A 250 4.75 10.23 20.86
CA PRO A 250 4.19 11.53 20.49
C PRO A 250 5.19 12.67 20.75
N GLY A 251 5.37 13.54 19.76
CA GLY A 251 6.31 14.66 19.88
C GLY A 251 7.79 14.30 19.66
N PHE A 252 8.13 13.04 19.41
CA PHE A 252 9.51 12.64 19.14
C PHE A 252 10.04 13.19 17.81
N SER A 253 9.23 13.22 16.76
CA SER A 253 9.59 13.80 15.46
C SER A 253 9.73 15.32 15.54
N THR A 254 10.85 15.86 15.05
CA THR A 254 11.21 17.27 15.25
C THR A 254 10.94 18.19 14.09
N LYS A 255 10.56 17.67 12.94
CA LYS A 255 10.23 18.55 11.83
C LYS A 255 8.80 19.05 11.99
N ALA A 256 8.68 20.27 12.59
CA ALA A 256 7.51 21.16 12.49
C ALA A 256 7.37 21.72 11.06
N GLU A 257 8.01 21.15 10.07
CA GLU A 257 7.80 21.50 8.68
C GLU A 257 6.55 20.78 8.19
N VAL A 258 5.44 21.52 8.24
CA VAL A 258 4.26 21.32 7.44
C VAL A 258 4.73 21.35 5.97
N THR A 259 5.18 20.20 5.45
CA THR A 259 5.42 20.11 4.01
C THR A 259 4.05 19.99 3.34
N ASP A 260 3.77 20.97 2.48
CA ASP A 260 2.52 21.28 1.77
C ASP A 260 1.88 20.15 0.94
N ILE A 261 2.34 18.91 1.02
CA ILE A 261 1.82 17.80 0.19
C ILE A 261 0.81 16.92 0.95
N SER A 262 0.68 17.06 2.29
CA SER A 262 -0.32 16.30 3.07
C SER A 262 -1.08 17.14 4.09
N GLY A 263 -0.85 18.45 4.22
CA GLY A 263 -1.63 19.35 5.06
C GLY A 263 -1.76 18.98 6.56
N ARG A 264 -1.17 17.89 6.99
CA ARG A 264 -1.15 17.39 8.35
C ARG A 264 0.26 16.89 8.65
N GLY A 265 0.96 17.51 9.61
CA GLY A 265 2.27 17.05 10.08
C GLY A 265 2.17 15.60 10.56
N VAL A 266 2.40 14.63 9.66
CA VAL A 266 2.27 13.20 9.96
C VAL A 266 3.62 12.74 10.53
N GLY A 267 3.68 12.53 11.86
CA GLY A 267 4.81 11.90 12.53
C GLY A 267 4.71 10.36 12.55
N MET A 268 5.74 9.69 13.03
CA MET A 268 5.76 8.24 13.20
C MET A 268 4.74 7.75 14.24
N ASP A 269 4.39 8.58 15.20
CA ASP A 269 3.31 8.37 16.17
C ASP A 269 1.94 8.24 15.50
N VAL A 270 1.65 9.07 14.48
CA VAL A 270 0.42 8.97 13.69
C VAL A 270 0.41 7.68 12.87
N VAL A 271 1.55 7.29 12.26
CA VAL A 271 1.67 6.01 11.55
C VAL A 271 1.34 4.84 12.49
N GLN A 272 1.93 4.82 13.69
CA GLN A 272 1.66 3.76 14.68
C GLN A 272 0.19 3.76 15.10
N SER A 273 -0.41 4.93 15.36
CA SER A 273 -1.83 5.04 15.74
C SER A 273 -2.75 4.49 14.65
N ARG A 274 -2.49 4.83 13.39
CA ARG A 274 -3.27 4.30 12.25
C ARG A 274 -3.17 2.79 12.12
N ILE A 275 -1.97 2.23 12.28
CA ILE A 275 -1.78 0.78 12.24
C ILE A 275 -2.49 0.11 13.42
N ARG A 276 -2.47 0.69 14.62
CA ARG A 276 -3.20 0.18 15.80
C ARG A 276 -4.72 0.23 15.61
N GLU A 277 -5.26 1.29 14.98
CA GLU A 277 -6.69 1.39 14.63
C GLU A 277 -7.15 0.22 13.73
N LEU A 278 -6.23 -0.32 12.91
CA LEU A 278 -6.45 -1.49 12.07
C LEU A 278 -6.19 -2.82 12.80
N SER A 279 -6.06 -2.79 14.13
CA SER A 279 -5.65 -3.95 14.96
C SER A 279 -4.29 -4.52 14.57
N GLY A 280 -3.46 -3.73 13.89
CA GLY A 280 -2.12 -4.11 13.46
C GLY A 280 -1.05 -3.69 14.44
N GLN A 281 0.16 -4.18 14.19
CA GLN A 281 1.37 -3.87 14.93
C GLN A 281 2.47 -3.40 13.98
N ILE A 282 3.26 -2.41 14.41
CA ILE A 282 4.48 -1.98 13.71
C ILE A 282 5.68 -2.18 14.60
N THR A 283 6.75 -2.77 14.06
CA THR A 283 8.05 -2.91 14.70
C THR A 283 9.13 -2.33 13.80
N ILE A 284 10.25 -1.93 14.41
CA ILE A 284 11.41 -1.39 13.72
C ILE A 284 12.66 -2.14 14.16
N HIS A 285 13.49 -2.49 13.19
CA HIS A 285 14.83 -3.01 13.39
C HIS A 285 15.80 -2.17 12.57
N SER A 286 16.94 -1.83 13.12
CA SER A 286 17.90 -0.98 12.43
C SER A 286 19.31 -1.20 12.97
N ASP A 287 20.27 -1.27 12.04
CA ASP A 287 21.69 -1.34 12.34
C ASP A 287 22.39 -0.14 11.70
N VAL A 288 23.20 0.57 12.46
CA VAL A 288 23.97 1.71 11.96
C VAL A 288 24.87 1.27 10.80
N GLY A 289 24.78 1.98 9.68
CA GLY A 289 25.54 1.69 8.47
C GLY A 289 24.95 0.59 7.58
N ARG A 290 23.92 -0.15 8.03
CA ARG A 290 23.30 -1.25 7.27
C ARG A 290 21.89 -0.96 6.81
N GLY A 291 21.25 0.08 7.38
CA GLY A 291 19.90 0.50 7.04
C GLY A 291 18.87 0.12 8.11
N SER A 292 17.59 0.27 7.74
CA SER A 292 16.45 0.04 8.62
C SER A 292 15.40 -0.85 8.00
N ARG A 293 14.61 -1.51 8.84
CA ARG A 293 13.53 -2.39 8.47
C ARG A 293 12.31 -2.12 9.35
N PHE A 294 11.24 -1.67 8.74
CA PHE A 294 9.92 -1.52 9.35
C PHE A 294 9.06 -2.72 8.99
N VAL A 295 8.47 -3.36 9.97
CA VAL A 295 7.61 -4.53 9.79
C VAL A 295 6.23 -4.20 10.34
N ILE A 296 5.22 -4.28 9.50
CA ILE A 296 3.80 -4.09 9.82
C ILE A 296 3.12 -5.45 9.73
N ARG A 297 2.38 -5.83 10.77
CA ARG A 297 1.51 -7.02 10.77
C ARG A 297 0.06 -6.58 10.93
N VAL A 298 -0.80 -7.02 10.05
CA VAL A 298 -2.24 -6.74 10.04
C VAL A 298 -3.04 -8.00 9.77
#